data_5858c26e1ed5068a885194447ab51d82
#
_entry.id   5858c26e1ed5068a885194447ab51d82
#
_cell.length_a   1.000
_cell.length_b   1.000
_cell.length_c   1.000
_cell.angle_alpha   90.00
_cell.angle_beta   90.00
_cell.angle_gamma   90.00
#
_symmetry.space_group_name_H-M   'P 1'
#
loop_
_entity.id
_entity.type
_entity.pdbx_description
1 polymer ?
#
loop_
_entity_poly.entity_id
_entity_poly.type
_entity_poly.pdbx_seq_one_letter_code
_entity_poly.pdbx_strand_id
1 'polypeptide(L)'
;PRMPEQWTVPLGEGAEILAERYGIARAVQDAFALRSHQRAAAAWRAERFAGEIVPVPGAEIDRDESVRGDTSLDALARLRPVFREQGTVTAGNSSPMNDGAAAVLLAGERAASGLGVEPLARIAARAVSAVDPHLYGIGPVEAAAVALRRAGIGWGDLGVVELNEAFAAQALACLARWPELDRAIVNPNGGAIALGHPIGASGARILTTLVHELRRRGARWGMATMCIGVGQGIAVVVEAT
;
A
#
# COMPACT_ATOMS: atom_id res chain seq x y z
N PRO A 1 33.58 -1.35 4.40
CA PRO A 1 33.04 -0.16 5.07
C PRO A 1 31.71 -0.54 5.73
N ARG A 2 31.53 -0.17 7.01
CA ARG A 2 30.24 -0.33 7.68
C ARG A 2 29.28 0.74 7.17
N MET A 3 28.02 0.38 6.98
CA MET A 3 26.95 1.33 6.69
C MET A 3 26.85 2.33 7.85
N PRO A 4 26.66 3.63 7.60
CA PRO A 4 26.45 4.61 8.67
C PRO A 4 25.28 4.18 9.57
N GLU A 5 25.43 4.35 10.89
CA GLU A 5 24.43 3.91 11.86
C GLU A 5 23.06 4.54 11.62
N GLN A 6 23.02 5.82 11.25
CA GLN A 6 21.79 6.53 10.91
C GLN A 6 21.04 5.95 9.70
N TRP A 7 21.67 5.07 8.91
CA TRP A 7 21.04 4.40 7.77
C TRP A 7 20.43 3.04 8.13
N THR A 8 20.74 2.52 9.31
CA THR A 8 20.33 1.20 9.76
C THR A 8 19.27 1.26 10.87
N VAL A 9 18.48 2.33 10.90
CA VAL A 9 17.40 2.47 11.88
C VAL A 9 16.29 1.45 11.64
N PRO A 10 15.60 0.99 12.71
CA PRO A 10 14.40 0.17 12.57
C PRO A 10 13.35 0.87 11.69
N LEU A 11 12.55 0.09 10.96
CA LEU A 11 11.57 0.68 10.04
C LEU A 11 10.56 1.60 10.75
N GLY A 12 10.12 1.24 11.95
CA GLY A 12 9.24 2.12 12.72
C GLY A 12 9.89 3.40 13.19
N GLU A 13 11.20 3.38 13.45
CA GLU A 13 11.98 4.61 13.73
C GLU A 13 12.03 5.51 12.49
N GLY A 14 12.20 4.94 11.29
CA GLY A 14 12.06 5.69 10.04
C GLY A 14 10.67 6.31 9.86
N ALA A 15 9.61 5.63 10.31
CA ALA A 15 8.25 6.18 10.30
C ALA A 15 8.10 7.35 11.29
N GLU A 16 8.71 7.29 12.49
CA GLU A 16 8.76 8.41 13.44
C GLU A 16 9.50 9.61 12.86
N ILE A 17 10.65 9.39 12.20
CA ILE A 17 11.40 10.44 11.52
C ILE A 17 10.52 11.14 10.47
N LEU A 18 9.72 10.38 9.71
CA LEU A 18 8.79 10.96 8.74
C LEU A 18 7.65 11.70 9.40
N ALA A 19 7.09 11.17 10.51
CA ALA A 19 6.06 11.87 11.27
C ALA A 19 6.54 13.24 11.74
N GLU A 20 7.74 13.30 12.30
CA GLU A 20 8.38 14.53 12.75
C GLU A 20 8.65 15.49 11.57
N ARG A 21 9.32 15.00 10.52
CA ARG A 21 9.74 15.80 9.36
C ARG A 21 8.56 16.44 8.61
N TYR A 22 7.41 15.73 8.53
CA TYR A 22 6.21 16.18 7.83
C TYR A 22 5.12 16.73 8.76
N GLY A 23 5.39 16.85 10.07
CA GLY A 23 4.44 17.36 11.05
C GLY A 23 3.16 16.51 11.15
N ILE A 24 3.28 15.18 11.03
CA ILE A 24 2.14 14.25 11.02
C ILE A 24 1.82 13.85 12.46
N ALA A 25 0.82 14.51 13.04
CA ALA A 25 0.41 14.25 14.42
C ALA A 25 -0.18 12.83 14.59
N ARG A 26 -0.07 12.29 15.82
CA ARG A 26 -0.61 10.99 16.22
C ARG A 26 -2.09 10.83 15.85
N ALA A 27 -2.92 11.82 16.13
CA ALA A 27 -4.35 11.75 15.82
C ALA A 27 -4.65 11.60 14.32
N VAL A 28 -3.81 12.19 13.45
CA VAL A 28 -3.94 12.06 11.99
C VAL A 28 -3.56 10.65 11.54
N GLN A 29 -2.53 10.06 12.15
CA GLN A 29 -2.13 8.67 11.91
C GLN A 29 -3.22 7.69 12.34
N ASP A 30 -3.80 7.88 13.53
CA ASP A 30 -4.87 7.04 14.05
C ASP A 30 -6.15 7.15 13.21
N ALA A 31 -6.50 8.35 12.73
CA ALA A 31 -7.62 8.54 11.80
C ALA A 31 -7.38 7.84 10.44
N PHE A 32 -6.15 7.84 9.94
CA PHE A 32 -5.79 7.10 8.75
C PHE A 32 -5.94 5.58 8.96
N ALA A 33 -5.45 5.06 10.07
CA ALA A 33 -5.56 3.65 10.44
C ALA A 33 -7.02 3.21 10.61
N LEU A 34 -7.83 4.00 11.32
CA LEU A 34 -9.27 3.75 11.45
C LEU A 34 -9.95 3.64 10.09
N ARG A 35 -9.65 4.57 9.18
CA ARG A 35 -10.19 4.54 7.81
C ARG A 35 -9.78 3.27 7.06
N SER A 36 -8.52 2.82 7.19
CA SER A 36 -8.05 1.57 6.59
C SER A 36 -8.88 0.39 7.07
N HIS A 37 -9.07 0.23 8.37
CA HIS A 37 -9.90 -0.83 8.95
C HIS A 37 -11.37 -0.75 8.54
N GLN A 38 -11.97 0.43 8.54
CA GLN A 38 -13.37 0.62 8.14
C GLN A 38 -13.58 0.26 6.66
N ARG A 39 -12.65 0.65 5.78
CA ARG A 39 -12.69 0.31 4.35
C ARG A 39 -12.51 -1.19 4.13
N ALA A 40 -11.55 -1.82 4.81
CA ALA A 40 -11.33 -3.26 4.72
C ALA A 40 -12.57 -4.04 5.20
N ALA A 41 -13.13 -3.69 6.34
CA ALA A 41 -14.33 -4.33 6.85
C ALA A 41 -15.54 -4.14 5.92
N ALA A 42 -15.69 -2.96 5.30
CA ALA A 42 -16.73 -2.72 4.31
C ALA A 42 -16.51 -3.52 3.02
N ALA A 43 -15.26 -3.64 2.55
CA ALA A 43 -14.90 -4.42 1.38
C ALA A 43 -15.18 -5.91 1.57
N TRP A 44 -14.85 -6.45 2.75
CA TRP A 44 -15.18 -7.83 3.11
C TRP A 44 -16.70 -8.08 3.13
N ARG A 45 -17.48 -7.21 3.77
CA ARG A 45 -18.96 -7.34 3.77
C ARG A 45 -19.58 -7.23 2.37
N ALA A 46 -18.93 -6.48 1.49
CA ALA A 46 -19.39 -6.32 0.09
C ALA A 46 -18.77 -7.35 -0.88
N GLU A 47 -18.10 -8.38 -0.35
CA GLU A 47 -17.46 -9.46 -1.11
C GLU A 47 -16.50 -8.99 -2.21
N ARG A 48 -15.86 -7.80 -2.02
CA ARG A 48 -14.99 -7.20 -3.04
C ARG A 48 -13.72 -8.00 -3.29
N PHE A 49 -13.29 -8.79 -2.32
CA PHE A 49 -12.10 -9.64 -2.43
C PHE A 49 -12.40 -11.04 -3.02
N ALA A 50 -13.67 -11.42 -3.20
CA ALA A 50 -14.04 -12.78 -3.62
C ALA A 50 -13.38 -13.21 -4.95
N GLY A 51 -13.16 -12.26 -5.87
CA GLY A 51 -12.55 -12.56 -7.17
C GLY A 51 -11.02 -12.66 -7.16
N GLU A 52 -10.37 -12.29 -6.04
CA GLU A 52 -8.91 -12.27 -5.93
C GLU A 52 -8.35 -13.25 -4.89
N ILE A 53 -9.22 -13.84 -4.07
CA ILE A 53 -8.81 -14.78 -3.03
C ILE A 53 -8.89 -16.22 -3.55
N VAL A 54 -7.81 -16.96 -3.30
CA VAL A 54 -7.74 -18.38 -3.58
C VAL A 54 -7.76 -19.15 -2.26
N PRO A 55 -8.78 -19.97 -1.99
CA PRO A 55 -8.82 -20.81 -0.80
C PRO A 55 -7.64 -21.78 -0.75
N VAL A 56 -7.04 -21.93 0.43
CA VAL A 56 -5.97 -22.90 0.64
C VAL A 56 -6.58 -24.20 1.17
N PRO A 57 -6.45 -25.32 0.45
CA PRO A 57 -7.02 -26.60 0.89
C PRO A 57 -6.49 -26.99 2.27
N GLY A 58 -7.39 -27.33 3.18
CA GLY A 58 -7.05 -27.70 4.56
C GLY A 58 -6.79 -26.55 5.52
N ALA A 59 -6.86 -25.30 5.06
CA ALA A 59 -6.84 -24.13 5.94
C ALA A 59 -8.29 -23.75 6.34
N GLU A 60 -8.49 -23.43 7.61
CA GLU A 60 -9.76 -22.92 8.13
C GLU A 60 -9.94 -21.41 7.96
N ILE A 61 -8.89 -20.73 7.46
CA ILE A 61 -8.86 -19.28 7.29
C ILE A 61 -9.39 -18.93 5.91
N ASP A 62 -10.42 -18.10 5.86
CA ASP A 62 -11.10 -17.64 4.64
C ASP A 62 -10.97 -16.13 4.41
N ARG A 63 -10.37 -15.40 5.36
CA ARG A 63 -10.25 -13.93 5.33
C ARG A 63 -9.05 -13.43 6.10
N ASP A 64 -8.69 -12.16 5.88
CA ASP A 64 -7.66 -11.48 6.66
C ASP A 64 -8.08 -11.33 8.12
N GLU A 65 -7.31 -11.92 9.04
CA GLU A 65 -7.62 -11.96 10.47
C GLU A 65 -7.30 -10.65 11.20
N SER A 66 -6.50 -9.77 10.59
CA SER A 66 -6.03 -8.52 11.19
C SER A 66 -7.04 -7.38 11.10
N VAL A 67 -8.13 -7.52 10.33
CA VAL A 67 -9.15 -6.47 10.17
C VAL A 67 -9.92 -6.24 11.47
N ARG A 68 -9.81 -5.02 12.01
CA ARG A 68 -10.50 -4.58 13.24
C ARG A 68 -11.64 -3.63 12.89
N GLY A 69 -12.73 -4.17 12.34
CA GLY A 69 -13.87 -3.36 11.91
C GLY A 69 -14.61 -2.63 13.06
N ASP A 70 -14.37 -3.03 14.29
CA ASP A 70 -14.92 -2.49 15.54
C ASP A 70 -13.99 -1.49 16.24
N THR A 71 -12.80 -1.21 15.69
CA THR A 71 -11.88 -0.23 16.30
C THR A 71 -12.42 1.19 16.24
N SER A 72 -11.91 2.05 17.11
CA SER A 72 -12.31 3.46 17.22
C SER A 72 -11.11 4.36 17.46
N LEU A 73 -11.28 5.68 17.26
CA LEU A 73 -10.23 6.65 17.59
C LEU A 73 -9.83 6.59 19.06
N ASP A 74 -10.81 6.39 19.97
CA ASP A 74 -10.54 6.25 21.40
C ASP A 74 -9.74 5.00 21.73
N ALA A 75 -10.00 3.89 21.01
CA ALA A 75 -9.22 2.66 21.17
C ALA A 75 -7.78 2.84 20.68
N LEU A 76 -7.60 3.45 19.51
CA LEU A 76 -6.29 3.74 18.93
C LEU A 76 -5.49 4.72 19.79
N ALA A 77 -6.11 5.78 20.29
CA ALA A 77 -5.46 6.79 21.13
C ALA A 77 -4.87 6.22 22.43
N ARG A 78 -5.43 5.14 22.97
CA ARG A 78 -4.93 4.47 24.17
C ARG A 78 -3.69 3.61 23.95
N LEU A 79 -3.33 3.32 22.71
CA LEU A 79 -2.15 2.51 22.38
C LEU A 79 -0.85 3.28 22.67
N ARG A 80 0.11 2.58 23.22
CA ARG A 80 1.43 3.16 23.52
C ARG A 80 2.28 3.22 22.26
N PRO A 81 3.12 4.27 22.10
CA PRO A 81 4.17 4.28 21.09
C PRO A 81 5.10 3.07 21.22
N VAL A 82 5.59 2.56 20.09
CA VAL A 82 6.37 1.32 20.06
C VAL A 82 7.87 1.58 19.86
N PHE A 83 8.22 2.63 19.14
CA PHE A 83 9.61 2.86 18.70
C PHE A 83 10.31 3.96 19.48
N ARG A 84 9.57 4.94 20.00
CA ARG A 84 10.06 6.03 20.85
C ARG A 84 9.15 6.21 22.05
N GLU A 85 9.70 6.54 23.21
CA GLU A 85 8.93 6.75 24.44
C GLU A 85 7.84 7.83 24.26
N GLN A 86 8.18 8.93 23.57
CA GLN A 86 7.27 10.03 23.25
C GLN A 86 6.94 10.03 21.74
N GLY A 87 6.92 8.87 21.11
CA GLY A 87 6.63 8.69 19.70
C GLY A 87 5.16 8.77 19.35
N THR A 88 4.88 8.59 18.07
CA THR A 88 3.52 8.65 17.52
C THR A 88 3.11 7.35 16.84
N VAL A 89 4.10 6.48 16.52
CA VAL A 89 3.87 5.20 15.83
C VAL A 89 3.52 4.12 16.84
N THR A 90 2.38 3.49 16.65
CA THR A 90 1.83 2.45 17.54
C THR A 90 1.49 1.18 16.74
N ALA A 91 1.20 0.10 17.44
CA ALA A 91 0.69 -1.11 16.81
C ALA A 91 -0.64 -0.90 16.04
N GLY A 92 -1.43 0.13 16.41
CA GLY A 92 -2.70 0.42 15.76
C GLY A 92 -2.60 1.26 14.49
N ASN A 93 -1.49 1.98 14.28
CA ASN A 93 -1.25 2.79 13.08
C ASN A 93 -0.06 2.30 12.25
N SER A 94 0.33 1.04 12.49
CA SER A 94 1.34 0.29 11.75
C SER A 94 0.71 -0.96 11.14
N SER A 95 1.26 -1.44 10.04
CA SER A 95 0.87 -2.74 9.50
C SER A 95 1.37 -3.87 10.42
N PRO A 96 0.58 -4.92 10.65
CA PRO A 96 1.07 -6.11 11.33
C PRO A 96 1.99 -6.93 10.41
N MET A 97 2.89 -7.71 11.02
CA MET A 97 3.61 -8.76 10.31
C MET A 97 2.67 -9.96 10.13
N ASN A 98 2.58 -10.44 8.89
CA ASN A 98 1.68 -11.53 8.54
C ASN A 98 2.38 -12.52 7.61
N ASP A 99 1.92 -13.75 7.62
CA ASP A 99 2.13 -14.68 6.54
C ASP A 99 1.16 -14.36 5.39
N GLY A 100 1.58 -14.61 4.17
CA GLY A 100 0.74 -14.38 3.01
C GLY A 100 1.44 -14.74 1.71
N ALA A 101 0.65 -15.10 0.71
CA ALA A 101 1.11 -15.36 -0.65
C ALA A 101 0.21 -14.66 -1.66
N ALA A 102 0.78 -14.23 -2.76
CA ALA A 102 0.04 -13.68 -3.89
C ALA A 102 0.77 -14.04 -5.19
N ALA A 103 0.00 -14.29 -6.24
CA ALA A 103 0.53 -14.64 -7.54
C ALA A 103 -0.08 -13.77 -8.64
N VAL A 104 0.76 -13.33 -9.57
CA VAL A 104 0.36 -12.59 -10.77
C VAL A 104 1.00 -13.28 -11.97
N LEU A 105 0.16 -13.68 -12.93
CA LEU A 105 0.65 -14.20 -14.20
C LEU A 105 0.97 -13.03 -15.14
N LEU A 106 2.22 -12.93 -15.56
CA LEU A 106 2.69 -11.95 -16.53
C LEU A 106 2.94 -12.64 -17.87
N ALA A 107 2.39 -12.08 -18.94
CA ALA A 107 2.61 -12.57 -20.30
C ALA A 107 2.96 -11.41 -21.24
N GLY A 108 3.86 -11.65 -22.17
CA GLY A 108 4.03 -10.76 -23.32
C GLY A 108 2.84 -10.90 -24.28
N GLU A 109 2.60 -9.87 -25.10
CA GLU A 109 1.44 -9.79 -26.01
C GLU A 109 1.24 -11.06 -26.85
N ARG A 110 2.31 -11.57 -27.46
CA ARG A 110 2.26 -12.80 -28.26
C ARG A 110 1.90 -14.05 -27.45
N ALA A 111 2.35 -14.14 -26.20
CA ALA A 111 2.04 -15.27 -25.34
C ALA A 111 0.61 -15.15 -24.79
N ALA A 112 0.18 -13.95 -24.44
CA ALA A 112 -1.18 -13.69 -23.97
C ALA A 112 -2.24 -14.13 -24.99
N SER A 113 -2.02 -13.84 -26.28
CA SER A 113 -2.92 -14.27 -27.37
C SER A 113 -3.08 -15.79 -27.46
N GLY A 114 -2.05 -16.57 -27.05
CA GLY A 114 -2.07 -18.03 -27.05
C GLY A 114 -2.69 -18.67 -25.80
N LEU A 115 -2.88 -17.90 -24.70
CA LEU A 115 -3.39 -18.44 -23.43
C LEU A 115 -4.91 -18.64 -23.42
N GLY A 116 -5.64 -18.03 -24.34
CA GLY A 116 -7.11 -18.12 -24.38
C GLY A 116 -7.82 -17.43 -23.20
N VAL A 117 -7.10 -16.55 -22.49
CA VAL A 117 -7.65 -15.76 -21.38
C VAL A 117 -7.45 -14.28 -21.65
N GLU A 118 -8.43 -13.48 -21.30
CA GLU A 118 -8.32 -12.03 -21.42
C GLU A 118 -7.43 -11.46 -20.30
N PRO A 119 -6.43 -10.63 -20.62
CA PRO A 119 -5.66 -9.93 -19.61
C PRO A 119 -6.56 -9.04 -18.75
N LEU A 120 -6.30 -8.97 -17.45
CA LEU A 120 -7.03 -8.06 -16.56
C LEU A 120 -6.57 -6.60 -16.75
N ALA A 121 -5.31 -6.42 -17.08
CA ALA A 121 -4.71 -5.11 -17.33
C ALA A 121 -3.38 -5.25 -18.06
N ARG A 122 -2.92 -4.17 -18.68
CA ARG A 122 -1.59 -4.01 -19.27
C ARG A 122 -0.70 -3.21 -18.33
N ILE A 123 0.52 -3.68 -18.09
CA ILE A 123 1.53 -2.88 -17.40
C ILE A 123 2.00 -1.78 -18.36
N ALA A 124 1.60 -0.55 -18.10
CA ALA A 124 1.92 0.60 -18.94
C ALA A 124 3.30 1.17 -18.62
N ALA A 125 3.63 1.26 -17.33
CA ALA A 125 4.93 1.76 -16.90
C ALA A 125 5.30 1.23 -15.52
N ARG A 126 6.59 1.26 -15.23
CA ARG A 126 7.13 1.00 -13.90
C ARG A 126 8.31 1.93 -13.63
N ALA A 127 8.55 2.22 -12.35
CA ALA A 127 9.71 2.96 -11.91
C ALA A 127 10.15 2.52 -10.52
N VAL A 128 11.42 2.71 -10.26
CA VAL A 128 12.03 2.61 -8.94
C VAL A 128 12.69 3.92 -8.60
N SER A 129 12.83 4.20 -7.33
CA SER A 129 13.51 5.38 -6.81
C SER A 129 14.43 4.99 -5.66
N ALA A 130 15.32 5.89 -5.30
CA ALA A 130 16.17 5.78 -4.12
C ALA A 130 16.11 7.09 -3.33
N VAL A 131 16.09 6.95 -2.02
CA VAL A 131 16.16 8.04 -1.04
C VAL A 131 17.15 7.64 0.05
N ASP A 132 17.49 8.56 0.96
CA ASP A 132 18.29 8.20 2.13
C ASP A 132 17.63 7.03 2.89
N PRO A 133 18.38 6.01 3.30
CA PRO A 133 17.83 4.78 3.87
C PRO A 133 16.87 4.98 5.05
N HIS A 134 17.14 5.96 5.93
CA HIS A 134 16.26 6.28 7.07
C HIS A 134 14.95 6.99 6.66
N LEU A 135 14.88 7.47 5.40
CA LEU A 135 13.68 8.07 4.81
C LEU A 135 12.96 7.11 3.86
N TYR A 136 13.24 5.82 3.94
CA TYR A 136 12.71 4.80 3.02
C TYR A 136 11.22 4.95 2.70
N GLY A 137 10.43 5.39 3.68
CA GLY A 137 8.97 5.50 3.55
C GLY A 137 8.49 6.48 2.48
N ILE A 138 9.31 7.45 2.07
CA ILE A 138 8.98 8.38 0.96
C ILE A 138 9.53 7.92 -0.40
N GLY A 139 10.16 6.76 -0.49
CA GLY A 139 10.56 6.17 -1.77
C GLY A 139 9.44 6.19 -2.84
N PRO A 140 8.17 5.85 -2.50
CA PRO A 140 7.06 5.93 -3.45
C PRO A 140 6.88 7.28 -4.15
N VAL A 141 7.30 8.38 -3.52
CA VAL A 141 7.06 9.74 -4.03
C VAL A 141 7.64 9.92 -5.43
N GLU A 142 8.92 9.68 -5.59
CA GLU A 142 9.57 9.85 -6.89
C GLU A 142 9.29 8.66 -7.82
N ALA A 143 9.17 7.44 -7.28
CA ALA A 143 8.82 6.27 -8.09
C ALA A 143 7.48 6.48 -8.81
N ALA A 144 6.47 6.98 -8.12
CA ALA A 144 5.16 7.29 -8.69
C ALA A 144 5.24 8.38 -9.76
N ALA A 145 5.92 9.48 -9.48
CA ALA A 145 6.09 10.58 -10.44
C ALA A 145 6.79 10.12 -11.72
N VAL A 146 7.84 9.30 -11.60
CA VAL A 146 8.54 8.73 -12.78
C VAL A 146 7.64 7.75 -13.54
N ALA A 147 6.89 6.90 -12.84
CA ALA A 147 5.99 5.93 -13.48
C ALA A 147 4.88 6.63 -14.28
N LEU A 148 4.25 7.67 -13.72
CA LEU A 148 3.24 8.48 -14.40
C LEU A 148 3.80 9.15 -15.66
N ARG A 149 4.95 9.80 -15.56
CA ARG A 149 5.62 10.41 -16.72
C ARG A 149 5.90 9.37 -17.83
N ARG A 150 6.35 8.17 -17.47
CA ARG A 150 6.61 7.07 -18.43
C ARG A 150 5.33 6.53 -19.06
N ALA A 151 4.23 6.53 -18.33
CA ALA A 151 2.92 6.14 -18.84
C ALA A 151 2.26 7.24 -19.70
N GLY A 152 2.78 8.46 -19.66
CA GLY A 152 2.23 9.62 -20.38
C GLY A 152 0.93 10.13 -19.80
N ILE A 153 0.70 9.95 -18.47
CA ILE A 153 -0.51 10.36 -17.75
C ILE A 153 -0.18 11.20 -16.52
N GLY A 154 -1.20 11.88 -15.99
CA GLY A 154 -1.14 12.66 -14.75
C GLY A 154 -1.91 12.02 -13.60
N TRP A 155 -1.85 12.65 -12.43
CA TRP A 155 -2.58 12.21 -11.23
C TRP A 155 -4.09 12.16 -11.43
N GLY A 156 -4.65 13.10 -12.22
CA GLY A 156 -6.09 13.17 -12.51
C GLY A 156 -6.63 12.08 -13.42
N ASP A 157 -5.76 11.32 -14.10
CA ASP A 157 -6.16 10.21 -14.95
C ASP A 157 -6.36 8.91 -14.16
N LEU A 158 -5.84 8.84 -12.93
CA LEU A 158 -5.92 7.65 -12.09
C LEU A 158 -7.32 7.47 -11.50
N GLY A 159 -7.89 6.28 -11.62
CA GLY A 159 -9.14 5.89 -10.97
C GLY A 159 -8.95 5.11 -9.67
N VAL A 160 -7.79 4.49 -9.48
CA VAL A 160 -7.43 3.74 -8.26
C VAL A 160 -5.93 3.85 -8.00
N VAL A 161 -5.56 4.03 -6.74
CA VAL A 161 -4.18 3.94 -6.26
C VAL A 161 -4.13 2.97 -5.08
N GLU A 162 -3.30 1.96 -5.18
CA GLU A 162 -2.91 1.08 -4.08
C GLU A 162 -1.54 1.51 -3.56
N LEU A 163 -1.54 2.25 -2.44
CA LEU A 163 -0.35 2.65 -1.71
C LEU A 163 -0.19 1.71 -0.51
N ASN A 164 0.90 0.94 -0.47
CA ASN A 164 1.14 0.07 0.67
C ASN A 164 1.30 0.88 1.96
N GLU A 165 0.52 0.52 2.96
CA GLU A 165 0.46 1.19 4.27
C GLU A 165 1.39 0.48 5.27
N ALA A 166 2.71 0.58 5.08
CA ALA A 166 3.63 0.01 6.07
C ALA A 166 3.43 0.67 7.45
N PHE A 167 3.26 2.00 7.44
CA PHE A 167 2.91 2.84 8.59
C PHE A 167 1.99 3.97 8.13
N ALA A 168 1.06 4.39 8.97
CA ALA A 168 0.21 5.55 8.66
C ALA A 168 1.04 6.82 8.41
N ALA A 169 2.07 7.07 9.24
CA ALA A 169 3.00 8.19 9.06
C ALA A 169 3.68 8.17 7.69
N GLN A 170 4.14 6.99 7.26
CA GLN A 170 4.78 6.80 5.95
C GLN A 170 3.81 7.09 4.80
N ALA A 171 2.60 6.51 4.84
CA ALA A 171 1.60 6.72 3.80
C ALA A 171 1.17 8.19 3.72
N LEU A 172 0.94 8.83 4.86
CA LEU A 172 0.59 10.25 4.96
C LEU A 172 1.71 11.17 4.44
N ALA A 173 2.98 10.83 4.69
CA ALA A 173 4.12 11.57 4.14
C ALA A 173 4.15 11.50 2.61
N CYS A 174 3.86 10.33 2.01
CA CYS A 174 3.71 10.21 0.55
C CYS A 174 2.54 11.06 0.04
N LEU A 175 1.37 10.96 0.66
CA LEU A 175 0.18 11.71 0.27
C LEU A 175 0.35 13.23 0.39
N ALA A 176 1.17 13.70 1.33
CA ALA A 176 1.51 15.11 1.45
C ALA A 176 2.35 15.62 0.27
N ARG A 177 3.06 14.73 -0.43
CA ARG A 177 3.90 15.02 -1.60
C ARG A 177 3.16 14.88 -2.92
N TRP A 178 1.91 14.42 -2.89
CA TRP A 178 1.04 14.26 -4.06
C TRP A 178 -0.22 15.13 -3.93
N PRO A 179 -0.10 16.47 -3.95
CA PRO A 179 -1.22 17.39 -3.72
C PRO A 179 -2.31 17.30 -4.81
N GLU A 180 -1.95 16.84 -6.00
CA GLU A 180 -2.86 16.69 -7.14
C GLU A 180 -3.66 15.37 -7.09
N LEU A 181 -3.27 14.42 -6.24
CA LEU A 181 -3.93 13.13 -6.12
C LEU A 181 -5.23 13.25 -5.32
N ASP A 182 -6.34 12.78 -5.89
CA ASP A 182 -7.57 12.57 -5.13
C ASP A 182 -7.37 11.45 -4.10
N ARG A 183 -7.40 11.81 -2.82
CA ARG A 183 -7.22 10.86 -1.72
C ARG A 183 -8.38 9.87 -1.58
N ALA A 184 -9.53 10.11 -2.23
CA ALA A 184 -10.67 9.21 -2.19
C ALA A 184 -10.40 7.91 -2.95
N ILE A 185 -9.56 7.95 -3.99
CA ILE A 185 -9.20 6.78 -4.81
C ILE A 185 -8.06 5.94 -4.22
N VAL A 186 -7.44 6.41 -3.12
CA VAL A 186 -6.31 5.69 -2.48
C VAL A 186 -6.84 4.62 -1.52
N ASN A 187 -6.41 3.37 -1.72
CA ASN A 187 -6.75 2.20 -0.92
C ASN A 187 -8.27 2.13 -0.64
N PRO A 188 -9.11 2.06 -1.67
CA PRO A 188 -10.56 2.11 -1.50
C PRO A 188 -11.12 0.92 -0.72
N ASN A 189 -10.41 -0.18 -0.68
CA ASN A 189 -10.76 -1.40 0.03
C ASN A 189 -9.97 -1.60 1.34
N GLY A 190 -9.37 -0.53 1.88
CA GLY A 190 -8.42 -0.62 2.98
C GLY A 190 -7.03 -0.99 2.49
N GLY A 191 -6.05 -0.93 3.38
CA GLY A 191 -4.65 -1.23 3.05
C GLY A 191 -3.97 -2.07 4.12
N ALA A 192 -2.65 -2.12 4.09
CA ALA A 192 -1.85 -3.05 4.88
C ALA A 192 -1.99 -2.88 6.40
N ILE A 193 -2.37 -1.72 6.91
CA ILE A 193 -2.66 -1.53 8.34
C ILE A 193 -3.80 -2.46 8.77
N ALA A 194 -4.82 -2.62 7.93
CA ALA A 194 -5.96 -3.48 8.20
C ALA A 194 -5.78 -4.91 7.67
N LEU A 195 -5.26 -5.05 6.45
CA LEU A 195 -5.17 -6.33 5.73
C LEU A 195 -3.88 -7.12 6.00
N GLY A 196 -2.88 -6.48 6.60
CA GLY A 196 -1.57 -7.07 6.82
C GLY A 196 -0.52 -6.75 5.76
N HIS A 197 0.74 -6.96 6.13
CA HIS A 197 1.89 -6.69 5.28
C HIS A 197 2.84 -7.89 5.20
N PRO A 198 2.47 -8.96 4.50
CA PRO A 198 3.39 -10.06 4.20
C PRO A 198 4.44 -9.55 3.22
N ILE A 199 5.62 -9.16 3.72
CA ILE A 199 6.64 -8.37 3.02
C ILE A 199 6.92 -8.91 1.62
N GLY A 200 7.14 -10.21 1.47
CA GLY A 200 7.43 -10.86 0.20
C GLY A 200 6.25 -10.94 -0.78
N ALA A 201 5.02 -10.86 -0.29
CA ALA A 201 3.80 -10.97 -1.09
C ALA A 201 3.13 -9.61 -1.38
N SER A 202 3.39 -8.58 -0.56
CA SER A 202 2.65 -7.32 -0.61
C SER A 202 2.63 -6.64 -1.96
N GLY A 203 3.74 -6.66 -2.72
CA GLY A 203 3.78 -6.09 -4.06
C GLY A 203 2.80 -6.75 -5.02
N ALA A 204 2.76 -8.08 -5.06
CA ALA A 204 1.82 -8.83 -5.88
C ALA A 204 0.39 -8.65 -5.36
N ARG A 205 0.17 -8.64 -4.03
CA ARG A 205 -1.14 -8.43 -3.42
C ARG A 205 -1.75 -7.10 -3.82
N ILE A 206 -1.04 -5.96 -3.65
CA ILE A 206 -1.59 -4.64 -4.00
C ILE A 206 -1.83 -4.52 -5.51
N LEU A 207 -1.01 -5.16 -6.35
CA LEU A 207 -1.23 -5.18 -7.79
C LEU A 207 -2.48 -5.99 -8.16
N THR A 208 -2.71 -7.13 -7.52
CA THR A 208 -3.91 -7.95 -7.70
C THR A 208 -5.16 -7.15 -7.33
N THR A 209 -5.20 -6.58 -6.11
CA THR A 209 -6.32 -5.74 -5.67
C THR A 209 -6.56 -4.57 -6.60
N LEU A 210 -5.49 -3.91 -7.07
CA LEU A 210 -5.58 -2.80 -8.02
C LEU A 210 -6.32 -3.20 -9.30
N VAL A 211 -5.93 -4.30 -9.96
CA VAL A 211 -6.51 -4.68 -11.24
C VAL A 211 -7.98 -5.12 -11.10
N HIS A 212 -8.33 -5.81 -10.01
CA HIS A 212 -9.71 -6.16 -9.70
C HIS A 212 -10.57 -4.92 -9.43
N GLU A 213 -10.05 -3.97 -8.66
CA GLU A 213 -10.78 -2.73 -8.34
C GLU A 213 -10.93 -1.81 -9.55
N LEU A 214 -9.94 -1.73 -10.45
CA LEU A 214 -10.06 -1.00 -11.71
C LEU A 214 -11.23 -1.53 -12.55
N ARG A 215 -11.30 -2.85 -12.74
CA ARG A 215 -12.40 -3.49 -13.49
C ARG A 215 -13.75 -3.24 -12.82
N ARG A 216 -13.83 -3.38 -11.50
CA ARG A 216 -15.06 -3.15 -10.75
C ARG A 216 -15.58 -1.71 -10.92
N ARG A 217 -14.67 -0.73 -11.04
CA ARG A 217 -15.01 0.69 -11.22
C ARG A 217 -15.19 1.10 -12.67
N GLY A 218 -14.80 0.28 -13.64
CA GLY A 218 -14.70 0.69 -15.03
C GLY A 218 -13.66 1.80 -15.23
N ALA A 219 -12.65 1.86 -14.36
CA ALA A 219 -11.61 2.88 -14.43
C ALA A 219 -10.46 2.39 -15.32
N ARG A 220 -9.91 3.31 -16.13
CA ARG A 220 -8.88 2.97 -17.11
C ARG A 220 -7.50 2.83 -16.48
N TRP A 221 -7.08 3.78 -15.64
CA TRP A 221 -5.72 3.85 -15.13
C TRP A 221 -5.65 3.62 -13.63
N GLY A 222 -4.65 2.88 -13.21
CA GLY A 222 -4.36 2.68 -11.81
C GLY A 222 -2.89 2.54 -11.51
N MET A 223 -2.53 2.74 -10.25
CA MET A 223 -1.15 2.66 -9.79
C MET A 223 -1.05 1.88 -8.49
N ALA A 224 -0.13 0.90 -8.46
CA ALA A 224 0.33 0.27 -7.24
C ALA A 224 1.73 0.79 -6.89
N THR A 225 1.94 1.16 -5.62
CA THR A 225 3.23 1.69 -5.17
C THR A 225 3.52 1.32 -3.73
N MET A 226 4.79 1.11 -3.41
CA MET A 226 5.23 0.77 -2.06
C MET A 226 6.65 1.26 -1.79
N CYS A 227 6.92 1.54 -0.52
CA CYS A 227 8.28 1.73 -0.02
C CYS A 227 8.97 0.38 0.15
N ILE A 228 10.28 0.40 0.08
CA ILE A 228 11.14 -0.76 0.27
C ILE A 228 12.24 -0.35 1.25
N GLY A 229 12.57 -1.21 2.17
CA GLY A 229 13.63 -0.93 3.15
C GLY A 229 14.93 -0.50 2.50
N VAL A 230 15.77 0.19 3.27
CA VAL A 230 17.07 0.73 2.82
C VAL A 230 16.90 1.84 1.75
N GLY A 231 15.81 2.59 1.81
CA GLY A 231 15.65 3.83 1.02
C GLY A 231 15.20 3.63 -0.42
N GLN A 232 14.41 2.63 -0.71
CA GLN A 232 13.90 2.40 -2.06
C GLN A 232 12.38 2.61 -2.14
N GLY A 233 11.90 2.86 -3.34
CA GLY A 233 10.47 2.88 -3.69
C GLY A 233 10.23 2.27 -5.06
N ILE A 234 9.05 1.71 -5.25
CA ILE A 234 8.61 1.17 -6.54
C ILE A 234 7.19 1.62 -6.84
N ALA A 235 6.92 1.88 -8.12
CA ALA A 235 5.57 2.12 -8.62
C ALA A 235 5.35 1.40 -9.94
N VAL A 236 4.14 0.87 -10.11
CA VAL A 236 3.66 0.23 -11.33
C VAL A 236 2.35 0.90 -11.73
N VAL A 237 2.29 1.42 -12.96
CA VAL A 237 1.07 1.96 -13.58
C VAL A 237 0.51 0.89 -14.52
N VAL A 238 -0.78 0.61 -14.36
CA VAL A 238 -1.51 -0.33 -15.21
C VAL A 238 -2.67 0.37 -15.92
N GLU A 239 -2.98 -0.12 -17.10
CA GLU A 239 -4.14 0.25 -17.89
C GLU A 239 -5.09 -0.95 -17.95
N ALA A 240 -6.34 -0.78 -17.56
CA ALA A 240 -7.36 -1.83 -17.69
C ALA A 240 -7.61 -2.16 -19.17
N THR A 241 -7.82 -3.44 -19.47
CA THR A 241 -8.11 -3.94 -20.83
C THR A 241 -9.61 -4.23 -20.97
#